data_dc4297e69f027b5470e5d52851049034
#
_entry.id   dc4297e69f027b5470e5d52851049034
#
_cell.length_a   1.000
_cell.length_b   1.000
_cell.length_c   1.000
_cell.angle_alpha   90.00
_cell.angle_beta   90.00
_cell.angle_gamma   90.00
#
_symmetry.space_group_name_H-M   'P 1'
#
loop_
_entity.id
_entity.type
_entity.pdbx_description
1 polymer ?
#
loop_
_entity_poly.entity_id
_entity_poly.type
_entity_poly.pdbx_seq_one_letter_code
_entity_poly.pdbx_strand_id
1 'polypeptide(L)'
;MAENQGQQNTGNRGPQRGGFSRPGGGGFGRGPGGPNRGPGGRGPSRGPRRNDRDEVRDGFSDQVLELRRVTRVVAGGKRFRFRATVVVGDGKGKVGVGVAKGADVAQSVQKAKTAAKRKLVSFKIVNGTIPHEVKAKFSAAEVLLRPAKEGNGLKAGGPVRAVMILSGVKDISAKCLGGTKNKLTNAMAAIEALKQLKTSK
;
A
#
# COMPACT_ATOMS: atom_id res chain seq x y z
N MET A 1 34.96 -49.21 33.91
CA MET A 1 36.39 -48.97 33.55
C MET A 1 36.36 -48.04 32.40
N ALA A 2 36.88 -46.90 32.35
CA ALA A 2 37.84 -46.07 33.01
C ALA A 2 37.35 -44.60 32.98
N GLU A 3 37.55 -43.98 34.09
CA GLU A 3 37.54 -42.53 34.27
C GLU A 3 38.58 -41.84 33.37
N ASN A 4 38.29 -40.59 32.93
CA ASN A 4 39.36 -39.60 32.95
C ASN A 4 38.84 -38.17 33.13
N GLN A 5 39.39 -37.58 34.18
CA GLN A 5 39.20 -36.24 34.72
C GLN A 5 40.09 -35.21 33.98
N GLY A 6 39.73 -33.97 34.15
CA GLY A 6 40.64 -32.83 34.10
C GLY A 6 40.41 -31.91 32.90
N GLN A 7 40.35 -30.62 32.98
CA GLN A 7 40.82 -29.64 33.96
C GLN A 7 40.19 -28.28 33.65
N GLN A 8 39.95 -27.51 34.66
CA GLN A 8 39.57 -26.10 34.69
C GLN A 8 40.63 -25.22 33.98
N ASN A 9 40.19 -24.20 33.28
CA ASN A 9 41.00 -23.00 33.19
C ASN A 9 40.14 -21.73 33.18
N THR A 10 40.22 -21.02 34.26
CA THR A 10 39.75 -19.71 34.56
C THR A 10 40.62 -18.65 33.86
N GLY A 11 40.01 -17.76 33.07
CA GLY A 11 40.71 -16.65 32.41
C GLY A 11 39.83 -15.43 32.31
N ASN A 12 39.57 -14.80 33.47
CA ASN A 12 38.96 -13.48 33.57
C ASN A 12 39.95 -12.39 33.10
N ARG A 13 39.64 -11.65 32.01
CA ARG A 13 40.26 -10.37 31.74
C ARG A 13 39.22 -9.40 31.16
N GLY A 14 38.76 -8.51 32.04
CA GLY A 14 37.95 -7.33 31.64
C GLY A 14 38.81 -6.31 30.90
N PRO A 15 38.22 -5.56 29.96
CA PRO A 15 38.92 -4.46 29.32
C PRO A 15 38.86 -3.18 30.19
N GLN A 16 40.06 -2.60 30.36
CA GLN A 16 40.33 -1.36 31.06
C GLN A 16 39.62 -0.17 30.45
N ARG A 17 39.10 0.68 31.34
CA ARG A 17 38.61 2.03 31.03
C ARG A 17 39.80 2.93 30.80
N GLY A 18 40.04 3.39 29.57
CA GLY A 18 40.92 4.50 29.25
C GLY A 18 40.20 5.82 29.48
N GLY A 19 40.57 6.53 30.55
CA GLY A 19 40.16 7.90 30.79
C GLY A 19 40.90 8.85 29.85
N PHE A 20 40.18 9.70 29.12
CA PHE A 20 40.76 10.84 28.43
C PHE A 20 40.48 12.10 29.24
N SER A 21 41.53 12.67 29.79
CA SER A 21 41.60 13.95 30.49
C SER A 21 41.34 15.10 29.53
N ARG A 22 40.49 16.03 29.95
CA ARG A 22 40.35 17.36 29.33
C ARG A 22 41.50 18.25 29.78
N PRO A 23 42.15 19.04 28.90
CA PRO A 23 42.84 20.25 29.30
C PRO A 23 41.89 21.44 29.22
N GLY A 24 41.79 22.19 30.29
CA GLY A 24 41.17 23.49 30.38
C GLY A 24 42.13 24.62 29.95
N GLY A 25 41.56 25.77 29.73
CA GLY A 25 42.25 27.04 29.47
C GLY A 25 41.36 27.89 28.56
N GLY A 26 40.67 28.90 28.98
CA GLY A 26 41.13 30.13 29.58
C GLY A 26 41.15 31.21 28.52
N GLY A 27 40.29 32.22 28.59
CA GLY A 27 40.40 33.35 27.67
C GLY A 27 39.22 34.33 27.79
N PHE A 28 39.34 35.25 28.68
CA PHE A 28 38.51 36.45 28.86
C PHE A 28 38.48 37.32 27.60
N GLY A 29 37.31 37.83 27.23
CA GLY A 29 37.14 38.86 26.22
C GLY A 29 35.79 39.54 26.37
N ARG A 30 35.66 40.44 27.36
CA ARG A 30 34.55 41.41 27.42
C ARG A 30 34.84 42.53 26.43
N GLY A 31 33.97 42.72 25.45
CA GLY A 31 33.83 43.93 24.68
C GLY A 31 32.43 44.51 24.84
N PRO A 32 32.26 45.75 25.24
CA PRO A 32 30.96 46.38 25.43
C PRO A 32 30.48 47.07 24.14
N GLY A 33 29.20 47.01 23.90
CA GLY A 33 28.51 48.10 23.27
C GLY A 33 28.18 47.98 21.78
N GLY A 34 26.90 47.93 21.51
CA GLY A 34 26.30 48.33 20.25
C GLY A 34 24.85 47.93 20.14
N PRO A 35 23.86 48.79 20.43
CA PRO A 35 22.48 48.48 20.10
C PRO A 35 22.23 48.82 18.64
N ASN A 36 22.30 47.86 17.75
CA ASN A 36 21.80 48.08 16.40
C ASN A 36 20.51 47.24 16.23
N ARG A 37 19.39 47.87 16.59
CA ARG A 37 18.05 47.45 16.22
C ARG A 37 17.87 47.78 14.74
N GLY A 38 18.25 46.83 13.86
CA GLY A 38 17.79 46.80 12.47
C GLY A 38 16.31 46.44 12.41
N PRO A 39 15.48 47.16 11.61
CA PRO A 39 14.07 46.82 11.46
C PRO A 39 13.94 45.44 10.80
N GLY A 40 13.11 44.58 11.43
CA GLY A 40 12.90 43.19 11.07
C GLY A 40 12.65 42.96 9.59
N GLY A 41 13.59 42.30 8.96
CA GLY A 41 13.34 41.58 7.72
C GLY A 41 12.36 40.45 8.01
N ARG A 42 11.09 40.64 7.66
CA ARG A 42 10.14 39.57 7.53
C ARG A 42 10.71 38.63 6.45
N GLY A 43 11.37 37.56 6.90
CA GLY A 43 11.71 36.45 6.00
C GLY A 43 10.47 36.05 5.22
N PRO A 44 10.61 35.65 3.96
CA PRO A 44 9.47 35.26 3.15
C PRO A 44 8.70 34.19 3.94
N SER A 45 7.44 34.53 4.29
CA SER A 45 6.52 33.57 4.88
C SER A 45 6.56 32.34 3.99
N ARG A 46 7.03 31.22 4.55
CA ARG A 46 6.85 29.93 3.88
C ARG A 46 5.36 29.80 3.65
N GLY A 47 4.94 30.12 2.42
CA GLY A 47 3.59 29.92 1.98
C GLY A 47 3.13 28.51 2.37
N PRO A 48 1.85 28.30 2.55
CA PRO A 48 1.32 27.01 2.94
C PRO A 48 1.99 25.96 2.07
N ARG A 49 2.62 24.97 2.70
CA ARG A 49 3.20 23.84 1.97
C ARG A 49 2.07 23.29 1.15
N ARG A 50 2.11 23.51 -0.17
CA ARG A 50 1.22 22.93 -1.16
C ARG A 50 1.34 21.39 -1.11
N ASN A 51 0.86 20.81 -0.04
CA ASN A 51 0.57 19.36 0.05
C ASN A 51 -0.86 19.06 -0.40
N ASP A 52 -1.67 20.09 -0.60
CA ASP A 52 -2.84 20.03 -1.46
C ASP A 52 -2.38 20.23 -2.92
N ARG A 53 -1.46 19.35 -3.37
CA ARG A 53 -1.44 19.07 -4.80
C ARG A 53 -2.81 18.54 -5.07
N ASP A 54 -3.60 19.43 -5.70
CA ASP A 54 -4.82 19.13 -6.35
C ASP A 54 -4.88 17.63 -6.61
N GLU A 55 -5.72 16.90 -5.84
CA GLU A 55 -6.23 15.65 -6.33
C GLU A 55 -6.95 16.06 -7.61
N VAL A 56 -6.17 16.10 -8.69
CA VAL A 56 -6.72 16.14 -10.03
C VAL A 56 -7.75 15.05 -9.94
N ARG A 57 -9.02 15.45 -9.96
CA ARG A 57 -10.14 14.51 -9.97
C ARG A 57 -10.04 13.80 -11.30
N ASP A 58 -9.12 12.85 -11.40
CA ASP A 58 -8.81 12.08 -12.60
C ASP A 58 -10.00 11.25 -13.07
N GLY A 59 -11.20 11.53 -12.57
CA GLY A 59 -12.40 10.75 -12.87
C GLY A 59 -12.37 9.31 -12.37
N PHE A 60 -11.32 8.92 -11.64
CA PHE A 60 -11.19 7.59 -11.06
C PHE A 60 -11.73 7.56 -9.65
N SER A 61 -12.67 6.64 -9.40
CA SER A 61 -13.10 6.26 -8.07
C SER A 61 -12.20 5.18 -7.51
N ASP A 62 -12.00 5.15 -6.19
CA ASP A 62 -11.18 4.14 -5.54
C ASP A 62 -11.88 3.53 -4.31
N GLN A 63 -11.55 2.29 -4.01
CA GLN A 63 -12.02 1.58 -2.84
C GLN A 63 -10.90 0.77 -2.20
N VAL A 64 -10.71 0.94 -0.90
CA VAL A 64 -9.77 0.13 -0.12
C VAL A 64 -10.41 -1.23 0.17
N LEU A 65 -9.82 -2.32 -0.35
CA LEU A 65 -10.27 -3.69 -0.08
C LEU A 65 -9.78 -4.21 1.27
N GLU A 66 -8.53 -3.88 1.59
CA GLU A 66 -7.88 -4.39 2.78
C GLU A 66 -6.73 -3.49 3.24
N LEU A 67 -6.67 -3.29 4.54
CA LEU A 67 -5.56 -2.65 5.21
C LEU A 67 -5.01 -3.61 6.26
N ARG A 68 -3.71 -3.91 6.21
CA ARG A 68 -3.02 -4.77 7.16
C ARG A 68 -1.79 -4.08 7.72
N ARG A 69 -1.56 -4.19 9.02
CA ARG A 69 -0.29 -3.86 9.64
C ARG A 69 0.68 -5.03 9.45
N VAL A 70 1.79 -4.79 8.78
CA VAL A 70 2.85 -5.78 8.51
C VAL A 70 4.11 -5.42 9.28
N THR A 71 4.86 -6.43 9.66
CA THR A 71 6.02 -6.29 10.53
C THR A 71 7.27 -6.83 9.86
N ARG A 72 8.39 -6.13 10.05
CA ARG A 72 9.73 -6.65 9.82
C ARG A 72 10.42 -6.80 11.17
N VAL A 73 10.84 -8.01 11.49
CA VAL A 73 11.63 -8.28 12.69
C VAL A 73 13.10 -7.95 12.40
N VAL A 74 13.73 -7.21 13.28
CA VAL A 74 15.14 -6.82 13.24
C VAL A 74 15.78 -7.10 14.62
N ALA A 75 17.11 -7.09 14.71
CA ALA A 75 17.84 -7.40 15.97
C ALA A 75 17.35 -6.55 17.16
N GLY A 76 17.02 -5.26 16.95
CA GLY A 76 16.51 -4.35 17.99
C GLY A 76 14.98 -4.36 18.18
N GLY A 77 14.23 -5.32 17.60
CA GLY A 77 12.78 -5.38 17.77
C GLY A 77 11.98 -5.48 16.46
N LYS A 78 10.75 -4.95 16.47
CA LYS A 78 9.80 -5.08 15.36
C LYS A 78 9.53 -3.71 14.73
N ARG A 79 9.72 -3.58 13.40
CA ARG A 79 9.36 -2.38 12.64
C ARG A 79 8.07 -2.61 11.90
N PHE A 80 7.05 -1.82 12.23
CA PHE A 80 5.72 -1.92 11.65
C PHE A 80 5.59 -1.05 10.40
N ARG A 81 4.79 -1.51 9.44
CA ARG A 81 4.32 -0.76 8.28
C ARG A 81 2.88 -1.14 7.97
N PHE A 82 2.20 -0.30 7.19
CA PHE A 82 0.85 -0.57 6.72
C PHE A 82 0.91 -1.03 5.26
N ARG A 83 0.19 -2.11 4.96
CA ARG A 83 -0.02 -2.60 3.59
C ARG A 83 -1.47 -2.35 3.21
N ALA A 84 -1.69 -1.51 2.20
CA ALA A 84 -3.01 -1.27 1.62
C ALA A 84 -3.17 -2.00 0.29
N THR A 85 -4.35 -2.58 0.08
CA THR A 85 -4.83 -3.11 -1.20
C THR A 85 -5.98 -2.25 -1.65
N VAL A 86 -5.84 -1.61 -2.82
CA VAL A 86 -6.82 -0.65 -3.35
C VAL A 86 -7.22 -1.05 -4.75
N VAL A 87 -8.50 -0.92 -5.04
CA VAL A 87 -9.05 -0.99 -6.40
C VAL A 87 -9.33 0.41 -6.89
N VAL A 88 -9.02 0.69 -8.14
CA VAL A 88 -9.29 1.98 -8.80
C VAL A 88 -10.02 1.70 -10.10
N GLY A 89 -11.05 2.47 -10.41
CA GLY A 89 -11.80 2.35 -11.66
C GLY A 89 -12.41 3.68 -12.11
N ASP A 90 -12.73 3.79 -13.38
CA ASP A 90 -13.33 4.97 -14.02
C ASP A 90 -14.85 4.87 -14.18
N GLY A 91 -15.46 3.72 -13.82
CA GLY A 91 -16.87 3.46 -14.06
C GLY A 91 -17.25 3.31 -15.54
N LYS A 92 -16.28 3.25 -16.47
CA LYS A 92 -16.47 3.19 -17.91
C LYS A 92 -15.73 2.00 -18.56
N GLY A 93 -15.49 0.95 -17.80
CA GLY A 93 -14.83 -0.27 -18.27
C GLY A 93 -13.31 -0.32 -18.03
N LYS A 94 -12.76 0.59 -17.20
CA LYS A 94 -11.36 0.50 -16.78
C LYS A 94 -11.28 0.25 -15.29
N VAL A 95 -10.52 -0.75 -14.89
CA VAL A 95 -10.32 -1.09 -13.48
C VAL A 95 -8.92 -1.64 -13.25
N GLY A 96 -8.36 -1.37 -12.09
CA GLY A 96 -7.04 -1.87 -11.70
C GLY A 96 -6.94 -2.12 -10.20
N VAL A 97 -6.06 -3.04 -9.82
CA VAL A 97 -5.76 -3.35 -8.42
C VAL A 97 -4.31 -3.04 -8.13
N GLY A 98 -4.09 -2.32 -7.05
CA GLY A 98 -2.76 -1.97 -6.57
C GLY A 98 -2.54 -2.37 -5.12
N VAL A 99 -1.31 -2.73 -4.81
CA VAL A 99 -0.86 -3.04 -3.45
C VAL A 99 0.40 -2.25 -3.16
N ALA A 100 0.43 -1.59 -2.02
CA ALA A 100 1.64 -0.91 -1.57
C ALA A 100 1.79 -0.93 -0.05
N LYS A 101 3.02 -0.67 0.40
CA LYS A 101 3.37 -0.53 1.82
C LYS A 101 3.81 0.91 2.10
N GLY A 102 3.40 1.45 3.24
CA GLY A 102 3.78 2.78 3.72
C GLY A 102 4.15 2.77 5.19
N ALA A 103 4.78 3.83 5.66
CA ALA A 103 5.00 4.06 7.07
C ALA A 103 3.68 4.41 7.78
N ASP A 104 2.83 5.15 7.08
CA ASP A 104 1.49 5.55 7.51
C ASP A 104 0.40 4.98 6.58
N VAL A 105 -0.84 4.96 7.07
CA VAL A 105 -2.01 4.46 6.33
C VAL A 105 -2.25 5.31 5.08
N ALA A 106 -2.32 6.64 5.22
CA ALA A 106 -2.55 7.55 4.11
C ALA A 106 -1.51 7.37 3.00
N GLN A 107 -0.21 7.31 3.37
CA GLN A 107 0.87 7.06 2.42
C GLN A 107 0.76 5.71 1.72
N SER A 108 0.34 4.64 2.44
CA SER A 108 0.18 3.31 1.85
C SER A 108 -0.96 3.28 0.84
N VAL A 109 -2.09 3.96 1.12
CA VAL A 109 -3.24 4.09 0.22
C VAL A 109 -2.87 4.88 -1.03
N GLN A 110 -2.22 6.03 -0.91
CA GLN A 110 -1.76 6.85 -2.04
C GLN A 110 -0.83 6.07 -2.98
N LYS A 111 0.16 5.38 -2.41
CA LYS A 111 1.06 4.52 -3.20
C LYS A 111 0.31 3.38 -3.88
N ALA A 112 -0.67 2.77 -3.21
CA ALA A 112 -1.48 1.69 -3.79
C ALA A 112 -2.37 2.20 -4.92
N LYS A 113 -2.98 3.41 -4.80
CA LYS A 113 -3.73 4.08 -5.88
C LYS A 113 -2.84 4.28 -7.12
N THR A 114 -1.65 4.84 -6.94
CA THR A 114 -0.70 5.03 -8.05
C THR A 114 -0.29 3.70 -8.70
N ALA A 115 -0.08 2.65 -7.89
CA ALA A 115 0.23 1.31 -8.41
C ALA A 115 -0.95 0.68 -9.16
N ALA A 116 -2.19 0.92 -8.73
CA ALA A 116 -3.42 0.48 -9.41
C ALA A 116 -3.60 1.19 -10.76
N LYS A 117 -3.42 2.52 -10.80
CA LYS A 117 -3.47 3.32 -12.04
C LYS A 117 -2.49 2.85 -13.12
N ARG A 118 -1.32 2.33 -12.72
CA ARG A 118 -0.34 1.76 -13.67
C ARG A 118 -0.75 0.39 -14.23
N LYS A 119 -1.69 -0.30 -13.59
CA LYS A 119 -2.13 -1.66 -13.92
C LYS A 119 -3.60 -1.69 -14.33
N LEU A 120 -4.09 -0.63 -14.93
CA LEU A 120 -5.46 -0.57 -15.42
C LEU A 120 -5.65 -1.56 -16.58
N VAL A 121 -6.77 -2.27 -16.52
CA VAL A 121 -7.27 -3.15 -17.57
C VAL A 121 -8.53 -2.54 -18.12
N SER A 122 -8.65 -2.46 -19.44
CA SER A 122 -9.83 -1.98 -20.14
C SER A 122 -10.58 -3.13 -20.80
N PHE A 123 -11.91 -3.11 -20.70
CA PHE A 123 -12.80 -4.05 -21.36
C PHE A 123 -14.07 -3.35 -21.78
N LYS A 124 -14.82 -3.94 -22.73
CA LYS A 124 -16.07 -3.35 -23.24
C LYS A 124 -17.26 -3.83 -22.40
N ILE A 125 -18.07 -2.88 -21.97
CA ILE A 125 -19.36 -3.13 -21.33
C ILE A 125 -20.43 -3.12 -22.41
N VAL A 126 -21.29 -4.12 -22.42
CA VAL A 126 -22.41 -4.26 -23.36
C VAL A 126 -23.71 -4.26 -22.56
N ASN A 127 -24.60 -3.30 -22.82
CA ASN A 127 -25.88 -3.17 -22.12
C ASN A 127 -25.79 -3.25 -20.60
N GLY A 128 -24.73 -2.61 -20.01
CA GLY A 128 -24.51 -2.61 -18.56
C GLY A 128 -23.96 -3.92 -17.99
N THR A 129 -23.68 -4.94 -18.82
CA THR A 129 -23.15 -6.26 -18.42
C THR A 129 -21.92 -6.65 -19.25
N ILE A 130 -21.42 -7.87 -19.03
CA ILE A 130 -20.32 -8.47 -19.78
C ILE A 130 -20.87 -9.25 -20.99
N PRO A 131 -20.11 -9.37 -22.11
CA PRO A 131 -20.60 -10.00 -23.33
C PRO A 131 -20.83 -11.52 -23.23
N HIS A 132 -20.04 -12.24 -22.44
CA HIS A 132 -20.16 -13.69 -22.28
C HIS A 132 -19.65 -14.15 -20.90
N GLU A 133 -19.97 -15.39 -20.56
CA GLU A 133 -19.48 -16.03 -19.34
C GLU A 133 -17.97 -16.28 -19.42
N VAL A 134 -17.26 -15.97 -18.34
CA VAL A 134 -15.82 -16.19 -18.21
C VAL A 134 -15.48 -16.73 -16.85
N LYS A 135 -14.58 -17.72 -16.84
CA LYS A 135 -14.02 -18.32 -15.64
C LYS A 135 -12.50 -18.09 -15.65
N ALA A 136 -11.98 -17.51 -14.59
CA ALA A 136 -10.53 -17.28 -14.46
C ALA A 136 -10.02 -17.67 -13.08
N LYS A 137 -8.75 -18.07 -13.07
CA LYS A 137 -8.04 -18.47 -11.87
C LYS A 137 -6.80 -17.59 -11.69
N PHE A 138 -6.59 -17.13 -10.48
CA PHE A 138 -5.36 -16.44 -10.08
C PHE A 138 -4.88 -17.01 -8.74
N SER A 139 -3.76 -17.74 -8.77
CA SER A 139 -3.25 -18.49 -7.61
C SER A 139 -4.34 -19.43 -7.05
N ALA A 140 -4.70 -19.31 -5.77
CA ALA A 140 -5.74 -20.11 -5.12
C ALA A 140 -7.18 -19.57 -5.32
N ALA A 141 -7.32 -18.40 -5.95
CA ALA A 141 -8.62 -17.81 -6.23
C ALA A 141 -9.14 -18.20 -7.61
N GLU A 142 -10.39 -18.58 -7.68
CA GLU A 142 -11.09 -18.91 -8.90
C GLU A 142 -12.43 -18.18 -8.91
N VAL A 143 -12.69 -17.41 -9.98
CA VAL A 143 -13.87 -16.59 -10.11
C VAL A 143 -14.59 -16.89 -11.41
N LEU A 144 -15.90 -17.05 -11.32
CA LEU A 144 -16.81 -17.21 -12.43
C LEU A 144 -17.62 -15.91 -12.57
N LEU A 145 -17.64 -15.34 -13.76
CA LEU A 145 -18.45 -14.18 -14.12
C LEU A 145 -19.49 -14.58 -15.15
N ARG A 146 -20.76 -14.31 -14.87
CA ARG A 146 -21.90 -14.56 -15.77
C ARG A 146 -22.63 -13.26 -16.08
N PRO A 147 -22.95 -12.99 -17.34
CA PRO A 147 -23.82 -11.87 -17.66
C PRO A 147 -25.19 -12.07 -17.00
N ALA A 148 -25.81 -10.98 -16.57
CA ALA A 148 -27.15 -10.99 -16.01
C ALA A 148 -28.08 -10.14 -16.87
N LYS A 149 -29.39 -10.45 -16.82
CA LYS A 149 -30.42 -9.63 -17.47
C LYS A 149 -30.47 -8.24 -16.84
N GLU A 150 -30.88 -7.25 -17.60
CA GLU A 150 -31.09 -5.89 -17.10
C GLU A 150 -32.03 -5.88 -15.89
N GLY A 151 -31.68 -5.11 -14.88
CA GLY A 151 -32.42 -5.00 -13.63
C GLY A 151 -32.10 -6.04 -12.55
N ASN A 152 -31.34 -7.09 -12.85
CA ASN A 152 -30.92 -8.07 -11.83
C ASN A 152 -29.91 -7.53 -10.83
N GLY A 153 -29.23 -6.47 -11.18
CA GLY A 153 -28.20 -5.83 -10.36
C GLY A 153 -26.91 -6.66 -10.20
N LEU A 154 -26.04 -6.17 -9.37
CA LEU A 154 -24.73 -6.76 -9.16
C LEU A 154 -24.76 -7.75 -7.99
N LYS A 155 -24.58 -9.04 -8.30
CA LYS A 155 -24.49 -10.16 -7.34
C LYS A 155 -23.08 -10.73 -7.35
N ALA A 156 -22.23 -10.36 -6.38
CA ALA A 156 -20.83 -10.79 -6.31
C ALA A 156 -20.31 -10.83 -4.87
N GLY A 157 -19.30 -11.66 -4.63
CA GLY A 157 -18.54 -11.70 -3.39
C GLY A 157 -17.75 -10.40 -3.17
N GLY A 158 -17.50 -10.01 -1.91
CA GLY A 158 -16.97 -8.69 -1.52
C GLY A 158 -15.88 -8.09 -2.41
N PRO A 159 -14.70 -8.73 -2.57
CA PRO A 159 -13.62 -8.16 -3.40
C PRO A 159 -13.98 -8.06 -4.89
N VAL A 160 -14.68 -9.08 -5.42
CA VAL A 160 -15.15 -9.10 -6.82
C VAL A 160 -16.21 -8.01 -7.03
N ARG A 161 -17.11 -7.84 -6.06
CA ARG A 161 -18.13 -6.77 -6.08
C ARG A 161 -17.50 -5.39 -6.20
N ALA A 162 -16.46 -5.10 -5.41
CA ALA A 162 -15.74 -3.83 -5.46
C ALA A 162 -15.13 -3.57 -6.85
N VAL A 163 -14.53 -4.61 -7.47
CA VAL A 163 -13.98 -4.52 -8.83
C VAL A 163 -15.08 -4.21 -9.85
N MET A 164 -16.24 -4.89 -9.78
CA MET A 164 -17.34 -4.70 -10.72
C MET A 164 -18.02 -3.33 -10.57
N ILE A 165 -18.23 -2.85 -9.34
CA ILE A 165 -18.78 -1.50 -9.10
C ILE A 165 -17.87 -0.43 -9.72
N LEU A 166 -16.58 -0.49 -9.43
CA LEU A 166 -15.60 0.50 -9.92
C LEU A 166 -15.36 0.40 -11.43
N SER A 167 -15.62 -0.75 -12.04
CA SER A 167 -15.57 -0.90 -13.50
C SER A 167 -16.82 -0.34 -14.21
N GLY A 168 -17.91 -0.09 -13.49
CA GLY A 168 -19.15 0.45 -14.06
C GLY A 168 -20.12 -0.63 -14.58
N VAL A 169 -19.90 -1.90 -14.27
CA VAL A 169 -20.83 -2.99 -14.60
C VAL A 169 -22.02 -2.92 -13.63
N LYS A 170 -23.24 -2.88 -14.16
CA LYS A 170 -24.49 -2.79 -13.39
C LYS A 170 -25.09 -4.16 -13.11
N ASP A 171 -25.19 -5.00 -14.12
CA ASP A 171 -25.90 -6.27 -14.07
C ASP A 171 -24.92 -7.43 -14.32
N ILE A 172 -24.54 -8.13 -13.25
CA ILE A 172 -23.63 -9.27 -13.33
C ILE A 172 -23.86 -10.22 -12.15
N SER A 173 -23.73 -11.53 -12.43
CA SER A 173 -23.68 -12.56 -11.41
C SER A 173 -22.27 -13.16 -11.35
N ALA A 174 -21.60 -12.99 -10.23
CA ALA A 174 -20.24 -13.50 -10.03
C ALA A 174 -20.18 -14.42 -8.81
N LYS A 175 -19.44 -15.51 -8.95
CA LYS A 175 -19.21 -16.49 -7.87
C LYS A 175 -17.72 -16.75 -7.70
N CYS A 176 -17.24 -16.65 -6.46
CA CYS A 176 -15.92 -17.16 -6.08
C CYS A 176 -16.03 -18.67 -5.88
N LEU A 177 -15.38 -19.46 -6.72
CA LEU A 177 -15.36 -20.93 -6.68
C LEU A 177 -14.23 -21.43 -5.78
N GLY A 178 -13.11 -20.70 -5.72
CA GLY A 178 -11.97 -21.04 -4.87
C GLY A 178 -12.28 -20.82 -3.38
N GLY A 179 -11.73 -21.68 -2.51
CA GLY A 179 -11.92 -21.61 -1.06
C GLY A 179 -11.12 -20.49 -0.35
N THR A 180 -10.36 -19.66 -1.09
CA THR A 180 -9.49 -18.63 -0.49
C THR A 180 -10.28 -17.44 0.04
N LYS A 181 -9.97 -17.02 1.28
CA LYS A 181 -10.49 -15.79 1.89
C LYS A 181 -9.64 -14.56 1.56
N ASN A 182 -8.56 -14.70 0.79
CA ASN A 182 -7.66 -13.59 0.46
C ASN A 182 -8.34 -12.61 -0.51
N LYS A 183 -8.59 -11.39 -0.04
CA LYS A 183 -9.27 -10.36 -0.81
C LYS A 183 -8.47 -9.92 -2.06
N LEU A 184 -7.13 -9.89 -1.95
CA LEU A 184 -6.27 -9.53 -3.07
C LEU A 184 -6.35 -10.55 -4.21
N THR A 185 -6.20 -11.84 -3.91
CA THR A 185 -6.22 -12.88 -4.95
C THR A 185 -7.58 -12.99 -5.64
N ASN A 186 -8.68 -12.83 -4.89
CA ASN A 186 -10.03 -12.79 -5.47
C ASN A 186 -10.23 -11.58 -6.40
N ALA A 187 -9.72 -10.40 -6.04
CA ALA A 187 -9.78 -9.22 -6.91
C ALA A 187 -8.91 -9.39 -8.16
N MET A 188 -7.72 -9.99 -8.03
CA MET A 188 -6.85 -10.27 -9.18
C MET A 188 -7.45 -11.32 -10.11
N ALA A 189 -8.09 -12.36 -9.58
CA ALA A 189 -8.82 -13.35 -10.40
C ALA A 189 -9.96 -12.69 -11.19
N ALA A 190 -10.69 -11.74 -10.59
CA ALA A 190 -11.71 -10.97 -11.29
C ALA A 190 -11.11 -10.13 -12.43
N ILE A 191 -9.94 -9.50 -12.22
CA ILE A 191 -9.26 -8.75 -13.28
C ILE A 191 -8.79 -9.66 -14.41
N GLU A 192 -8.25 -10.84 -14.10
CA GLU A 192 -7.86 -11.83 -15.12
C GLU A 192 -9.08 -12.32 -15.92
N ALA A 193 -10.24 -12.49 -15.27
CA ALA A 193 -11.48 -12.80 -15.96
C ALA A 193 -11.89 -11.68 -16.93
N LEU A 194 -11.80 -10.41 -16.50
CA LEU A 194 -12.11 -9.26 -17.35
C LEU A 194 -11.16 -9.12 -18.55
N LYS A 195 -9.88 -9.50 -18.41
CA LYS A 195 -8.92 -9.53 -19.53
C LYS A 195 -9.26 -10.58 -20.60
N GLN A 196 -9.87 -11.67 -20.19
CA GLN A 196 -10.25 -12.76 -21.11
C GLN A 196 -11.52 -12.46 -21.91
N LEU A 197 -12.23 -11.37 -21.58
CA LEU A 197 -13.41 -10.97 -22.33
C LEU A 197 -13.05 -10.64 -23.77
N LYS A 198 -13.54 -11.45 -24.71
CA LYS A 198 -13.39 -11.22 -26.14
C LYS A 198 -14.43 -10.18 -26.58
N THR A 199 -13.96 -9.10 -27.13
CA THR A 199 -14.84 -8.17 -27.83
C THR A 199 -15.11 -8.75 -29.19
N SER A 200 -16.30 -9.29 -29.44
CA SER A 200 -16.72 -9.58 -30.81
C SER A 200 -16.69 -8.29 -31.60
N LYS A 201 -16.04 -8.32 -32.75
CA LYS A 201 -16.07 -7.22 -33.73
C LYS A 201 -17.47 -6.97 -34.21
#